data_22aeabbd22f6211d1e5f70ebdbe9a312
#
_entry.id   22aeabbd22f6211d1e5f70ebdbe9a312
#
_cell.length_a   1.000
_cell.length_b   1.000
_cell.length_c   1.000
_cell.angle_alpha   90.00
_cell.angle_beta   90.00
_cell.angle_gamma   90.00
#
_symmetry.space_group_name_H-M   'P 1'
#
loop_
_entity.id
_entity.type
_entity.pdbx_description
1 polymer ?
#
loop_
_entity_poly.entity_id
_entity_poly.type
_entity_poly.pdbx_seq_one_letter_code
_entity_poly.pdbx_strand_id
1 'polypeptide(L)'
;MKKERMLYMASPVQILVRQFARLLGMPTAPVIIDVRTDDDYALSEYLIPSAIRCAHLSITKLLPALTCSHVVVYCQKGLKLSEGAAAILRTHRIQTELLEGGYAARVETDNALVPIPILPERNAQGQAVWVTRLRPKIDQIACPWLIRRFIDPNAQSLYVTASSVETVADRFNGAAFDIEGVFWSYRDDQCTFDTMIQ
;
A
#
# COMPACT_ATOMS: atom_id res chain seq x y z
N MET A 1 -40.43 9.99 -11.37
CA MET A 1 -39.67 10.26 -10.13
C MET A 1 -38.23 10.61 -10.50
N LYS A 2 -37.87 11.90 -10.46
CA LYS A 2 -36.50 12.36 -10.69
C LYS A 2 -35.67 12.01 -9.45
N LYS A 3 -34.68 11.12 -9.60
CA LYS A 3 -33.63 10.93 -8.60
C LYS A 3 -32.81 12.21 -8.52
N GLU A 4 -33.01 13.00 -7.45
CA GLU A 4 -32.17 14.14 -7.14
C GLU A 4 -30.72 13.66 -7.04
N ARG A 5 -29.90 14.17 -7.92
CA ARG A 5 -28.45 14.06 -7.88
C ARG A 5 -27.97 14.96 -6.74
N MET A 6 -27.94 14.41 -5.53
CA MET A 6 -27.31 15.09 -4.42
C MET A 6 -25.84 15.34 -4.80
N LEU A 7 -25.49 16.60 -5.05
CA LEU A 7 -24.11 17.05 -5.22
C LEU A 7 -23.43 16.89 -3.86
N TYR A 8 -22.77 15.75 -3.64
CA TYR A 8 -21.87 15.58 -2.53
C TYR A 8 -20.68 16.54 -2.75
N MET A 9 -20.73 17.68 -2.10
CA MET A 9 -19.54 18.51 -1.91
C MET A 9 -18.65 17.79 -0.91
N ALA A 10 -17.45 17.39 -1.33
CA ALA A 10 -16.47 16.81 -0.43
C ALA A 10 -16.27 17.75 0.76
N SER A 11 -16.39 17.24 1.98
CA SER A 11 -15.97 17.97 3.17
C SER A 11 -14.47 18.33 3.03
N PRO A 12 -14.02 19.51 3.47
CA PRO A 12 -12.62 19.91 3.38
C PRO A 12 -11.66 18.97 4.15
N VAL A 13 -12.21 17.99 4.85
CA VAL A 13 -11.49 16.99 5.64
C VAL A 13 -11.68 15.56 5.14
N GLN A 14 -12.37 15.37 4.01
CA GLN A 14 -12.65 14.07 3.43
C GLN A 14 -12.31 14.07 1.94
N ILE A 15 -11.84 12.93 1.44
CA ILE A 15 -11.57 12.68 0.03
C ILE A 15 -12.47 11.54 -0.48
N LEU A 16 -13.13 11.76 -1.62
CA LEU A 16 -13.94 10.73 -2.27
C LEU A 16 -13.04 9.64 -2.87
N VAL A 17 -13.51 8.38 -2.89
CA VAL A 17 -12.77 7.25 -3.49
C VAL A 17 -12.29 7.57 -4.91
N ARG A 18 -13.13 8.20 -5.75
CA ARG A 18 -12.77 8.59 -7.12
C ARG A 18 -11.67 9.66 -7.21
N GLN A 19 -11.62 10.58 -6.25
CA GLN A 19 -10.57 11.61 -6.18
C GLN A 19 -9.27 10.99 -5.70
N PHE A 20 -9.34 10.19 -4.65
CA PHE A 20 -8.23 9.44 -4.10
C PHE A 20 -7.57 8.52 -5.14
N ALA A 21 -8.37 7.78 -5.95
CA ALA A 21 -7.86 6.91 -7.00
C ALA A 21 -6.98 7.64 -8.03
N ARG A 22 -7.26 8.92 -8.30
CA ARG A 22 -6.46 9.74 -9.23
C ARG A 22 -5.11 10.19 -8.65
N LEU A 23 -4.97 10.16 -7.33
CA LEU A 23 -3.73 10.53 -6.64
C LEU A 23 -2.77 9.36 -6.52
N LEU A 24 -3.28 8.12 -6.54
CA LEU A 24 -2.45 6.91 -6.49
C LEU A 24 -1.46 6.89 -7.66
N GLY A 25 -0.20 6.62 -7.36
CA GLY A 25 0.85 6.57 -8.37
C GLY A 25 1.38 7.94 -8.84
N MET A 26 0.79 9.05 -8.44
CA MET A 26 1.31 10.38 -8.76
C MET A 26 2.56 10.71 -7.93
N PRO A 27 3.50 11.52 -8.41
CA PRO A 27 4.65 11.96 -7.61
C PRO A 27 4.26 12.65 -6.30
N THR A 28 3.08 13.28 -6.28
CA THR A 28 2.49 14.00 -5.14
C THR A 28 1.45 13.15 -4.39
N ALA A 29 1.45 11.83 -4.58
CA ALA A 29 0.51 10.95 -3.89
C ALA A 29 0.62 11.12 -2.37
N PRO A 30 -0.52 11.14 -1.65
CA PRO A 30 -0.52 11.20 -0.20
C PRO A 30 0.11 9.96 0.42
N VAL A 31 0.60 10.08 1.64
CA VAL A 31 0.89 8.92 2.49
C VAL A 31 -0.45 8.31 2.92
N ILE A 32 -0.62 7.02 2.70
CA ILE A 32 -1.87 6.31 2.95
C ILE A 32 -1.71 5.48 4.23
N ILE A 33 -2.60 5.68 5.20
CA ILE A 33 -2.52 4.99 6.49
C ILE A 33 -3.78 4.16 6.72
N ASP A 34 -3.57 2.85 6.88
CA ASP A 34 -4.60 1.89 7.25
C ASP A 34 -4.67 1.76 8.78
N VAL A 35 -5.77 2.23 9.38
CA VAL A 35 -6.01 2.13 10.82
C VAL A 35 -7.14 1.16 11.17
N ARG A 36 -7.44 0.20 10.30
CA ARG A 36 -8.39 -0.89 10.59
C ARG A 36 -7.97 -1.65 11.85
N THR A 37 -8.93 -2.27 12.52
CA THR A 37 -8.63 -3.24 13.58
C THR A 37 -7.91 -4.46 13.03
N ASP A 38 -7.29 -5.27 13.89
CA ASP A 38 -6.65 -6.51 13.46
C ASP A 38 -7.66 -7.50 12.88
N ASP A 39 -8.86 -7.55 13.47
CA ASP A 39 -9.97 -8.38 12.98
C ASP A 39 -10.44 -7.95 11.57
N ASP A 40 -10.71 -6.66 11.38
CA ASP A 40 -11.10 -6.13 10.06
C ASP A 40 -10.04 -6.39 9.00
N TYR A 41 -8.76 -6.28 9.38
CA TYR A 41 -7.65 -6.53 8.48
C TYR A 41 -7.50 -8.00 8.14
N ALA A 42 -7.59 -8.89 9.12
CA ALA A 42 -7.45 -10.34 8.93
C ALA A 42 -8.55 -10.93 8.04
N LEU A 43 -9.74 -10.31 8.03
CA LEU A 43 -10.84 -10.69 7.14
C LEU A 43 -10.69 -10.16 5.71
N SER A 44 -9.68 -9.36 5.43
CA SER A 44 -9.50 -8.72 4.13
C SER A 44 -8.52 -9.49 3.25
N GLU A 45 -8.89 -9.71 2.00
CA GLU A 45 -8.02 -10.31 1.00
C GLU A 45 -7.10 -9.29 0.32
N TYR A 46 -7.39 -7.98 0.46
CA TYR A 46 -6.72 -6.92 -0.28
C TYR A 46 -6.27 -5.76 0.61
N LEU A 47 -5.25 -5.06 0.12
CA LEU A 47 -4.72 -3.81 0.65
C LEU A 47 -4.92 -2.69 -0.38
N ILE A 48 -5.17 -1.48 0.07
CA ILE A 48 -5.09 -0.30 -0.80
C ILE A 48 -3.61 -0.08 -1.16
N PRO A 49 -3.27 0.11 -2.45
CA PRO A 49 -1.88 0.31 -2.86
C PRO A 49 -1.15 1.37 -2.02
N SER A 50 0.07 1.09 -1.64
CA SER A 50 0.96 1.93 -0.81
C SER A 50 0.50 2.17 0.63
N ALA A 51 -0.56 1.51 1.10
CA ALA A 51 -1.03 1.72 2.46
C ALA A 51 -0.04 1.20 3.50
N ILE A 52 0.25 2.03 4.48
CA ILE A 52 1.03 1.68 5.68
C ILE A 52 0.06 1.33 6.79
N ARG A 53 0.12 0.09 7.28
CA ARG A 53 -0.71 -0.32 8.39
C ARG A 53 -0.18 0.27 9.70
N CYS A 54 -1.06 0.86 10.48
CA CYS A 54 -0.75 1.38 11.80
C CYS A 54 -1.98 1.27 12.71
N ALA A 55 -1.84 0.63 13.85
CA ALA A 55 -2.92 0.61 14.83
C ALA A 55 -3.31 2.06 15.21
N HIS A 56 -4.61 2.38 15.22
CA HIS A 56 -5.12 3.74 15.46
C HIS A 56 -4.57 4.38 16.73
N LEU A 57 -4.34 3.59 17.80
CA LEU A 57 -3.72 4.05 19.05
C LEU A 57 -2.22 4.34 18.95
N SER A 58 -1.57 3.88 17.88
CA SER A 58 -0.13 4.05 17.65
C SER A 58 0.18 5.11 16.58
N ILE A 59 -0.81 5.86 16.12
CA ILE A 59 -0.67 6.81 15.00
C ILE A 59 0.44 7.85 15.25
N THR A 60 0.66 8.23 16.49
CA THR A 60 1.71 9.19 16.87
C THR A 60 3.13 8.69 16.62
N LYS A 61 3.34 7.38 16.50
CA LYS A 61 4.64 6.79 16.16
C LYS A 61 5.09 7.14 14.74
N LEU A 62 4.14 7.47 13.86
CA LEU A 62 4.43 7.84 12.48
C LEU A 62 4.79 9.33 12.30
N LEU A 63 4.55 10.18 13.31
CA LEU A 63 4.76 11.63 13.21
C LEU A 63 6.13 12.04 12.65
N PRO A 64 7.26 11.44 13.07
CA PRO A 64 8.57 11.83 12.54
C PRO A 64 8.70 11.61 11.02
N ALA A 65 8.02 10.59 10.48
CA ALA A 65 8.05 10.24 9.06
C ALA A 65 7.03 11.02 8.22
N LEU A 66 6.05 11.68 8.86
CA LEU A 66 4.94 12.38 8.20
C LEU A 66 5.14 13.89 8.09
N THR A 67 6.27 14.43 8.50
CA THR A 67 6.55 15.86 8.44
C THR A 67 6.42 16.38 7.01
N CYS A 68 5.62 17.44 6.81
CA CYS A 68 5.31 18.05 5.51
C CYS A 68 4.58 17.13 4.51
N SER A 69 4.02 16.02 4.95
CA SER A 69 3.27 15.10 4.09
C SER A 69 1.79 15.46 4.03
N HIS A 70 1.17 15.21 2.86
CA HIS A 70 -0.28 15.06 2.75
C HIS A 70 -0.64 13.61 3.09
N VAL A 71 -1.61 13.39 3.96
CA VAL A 71 -1.96 12.06 4.49
C VAL A 71 -3.43 11.76 4.21
N VAL A 72 -3.72 10.53 3.78
CA VAL A 72 -5.08 9.99 3.73
C VAL A 72 -5.17 8.83 4.72
N VAL A 73 -6.10 8.91 5.66
CA VAL A 73 -6.34 7.87 6.67
C VAL A 73 -7.64 7.14 6.35
N TYR A 74 -7.65 5.83 6.47
CA TYR A 74 -8.86 5.03 6.36
C TYR A 74 -8.96 3.94 7.44
N CYS A 75 -10.18 3.60 7.81
CA CYS A 75 -10.52 2.37 8.53
C CYS A 75 -11.54 1.57 7.70
N GLN A 76 -12.15 0.53 8.25
CA GLN A 76 -13.07 -0.34 7.51
C GLN A 76 -14.23 0.44 6.84
N LYS A 77 -14.85 1.38 7.56
CA LYS A 77 -16.03 2.15 7.10
C LYS A 77 -15.79 3.67 7.00
N GLY A 78 -14.55 4.14 7.19
CA GLY A 78 -14.25 5.58 7.17
C GLY A 78 -14.84 6.38 8.32
N LEU A 79 -15.02 5.76 9.51
CA LEU A 79 -15.69 6.37 10.67
C LEU A 79 -14.72 6.55 11.87
N LYS A 80 -15.19 6.28 13.08
CA LYS A 80 -14.57 6.57 14.38
C LYS A 80 -13.03 6.45 14.43
N LEU A 81 -12.46 5.33 13.95
CA LEU A 81 -11.02 5.07 14.08
C LEU A 81 -10.21 6.00 13.19
N SER A 82 -10.62 6.14 11.93
CA SER A 82 -9.95 7.06 11.00
C SER A 82 -10.20 8.52 11.38
N GLU A 83 -11.38 8.88 11.86
CA GLU A 83 -11.66 10.24 12.37
C GLU A 83 -10.75 10.61 13.53
N GLY A 84 -10.63 9.73 14.54
CA GLY A 84 -9.76 9.94 15.69
C GLY A 84 -8.29 10.05 15.29
N ALA A 85 -7.80 9.12 14.45
CA ALA A 85 -6.42 9.14 13.96
C ALA A 85 -6.12 10.41 13.15
N ALA A 86 -7.02 10.82 12.26
CA ALA A 86 -6.87 12.05 11.47
C ALA A 86 -6.91 13.31 12.36
N ALA A 87 -7.77 13.34 13.37
CA ALA A 87 -7.81 14.45 14.34
C ALA A 87 -6.45 14.60 15.05
N ILE A 88 -5.86 13.51 15.52
CA ILE A 88 -4.53 13.51 16.15
C ILE A 88 -3.49 14.08 15.17
N LEU A 89 -3.42 13.57 13.93
CA LEU A 89 -2.46 14.06 12.93
C LEU A 89 -2.61 15.57 12.68
N ARG A 90 -3.85 16.07 12.59
CA ARG A 90 -4.12 17.50 12.40
C ARG A 90 -3.67 18.36 13.59
N THR A 91 -3.73 17.88 14.84
CA THR A 91 -3.17 18.62 16.00
C THR A 91 -1.66 18.80 15.88
N HIS A 92 -0.98 17.92 15.15
CA HIS A 92 0.44 18.02 14.80
C HIS A 92 0.70 18.73 13.47
N ARG A 93 -0.29 19.48 12.94
CA ARG A 93 -0.19 20.28 11.70
C ARG A 93 0.09 19.46 10.44
N ILE A 94 -0.29 18.18 10.44
CA ILE A 94 -0.19 17.32 9.27
C ILE A 94 -1.49 17.47 8.47
N GLN A 95 -1.38 17.82 7.18
CA GLN A 95 -2.52 17.86 6.28
C GLN A 95 -3.10 16.46 6.12
N THR A 96 -4.31 16.24 6.64
CA THR A 96 -4.89 14.90 6.69
C THR A 96 -6.34 14.91 6.23
N GLU A 97 -6.65 14.00 5.30
CA GLU A 97 -8.00 13.72 4.83
C GLU A 97 -8.42 12.31 5.22
N LEU A 98 -9.73 12.09 5.30
CA LEU A 98 -10.35 10.79 5.51
C LEU A 98 -10.83 10.23 4.18
N LEU A 99 -10.57 8.96 3.92
CA LEU A 99 -11.19 8.27 2.79
C LEU A 99 -12.67 8.03 3.10
N GLU A 100 -13.56 8.67 2.34
CA GLU A 100 -15.01 8.52 2.49
C GLU A 100 -15.44 7.07 2.27
N GLY A 101 -16.23 6.53 3.21
CA GLY A 101 -16.63 5.13 3.22
C GLY A 101 -15.52 4.12 3.50
N GLY A 102 -14.28 4.59 3.66
CA GLY A 102 -13.12 3.79 4.05
C GLY A 102 -12.77 2.67 3.07
N TYR A 103 -12.22 1.58 3.61
CA TYR A 103 -11.85 0.39 2.86
C TYR A 103 -13.03 -0.23 2.11
N ALA A 104 -14.20 -0.33 2.75
CA ALA A 104 -15.38 -0.94 2.15
C ALA A 104 -15.79 -0.24 0.86
N ALA A 105 -15.90 1.09 0.87
CA ALA A 105 -16.22 1.85 -0.33
C ALA A 105 -15.15 1.74 -1.42
N ARG A 106 -13.88 1.56 -1.04
CA ARG A 106 -12.77 1.40 -1.99
C ARG A 106 -12.82 0.06 -2.72
N VAL A 107 -13.15 -1.02 -2.02
CA VAL A 107 -13.25 -2.37 -2.59
C VAL A 107 -14.45 -2.50 -3.55
N GLU A 108 -15.55 -1.77 -3.29
CA GLU A 108 -16.72 -1.75 -4.16
C GLU A 108 -16.47 -1.07 -5.52
N THR A 109 -15.32 -0.42 -5.68
CA THR A 109 -14.96 0.27 -6.92
C THR A 109 -13.98 -0.58 -7.74
N ASP A 110 -14.11 -0.50 -9.07
CA ASP A 110 -13.19 -1.14 -10.02
C ASP A 110 -11.85 -0.37 -10.08
N ASN A 111 -11.09 -0.45 -9.00
CA ASN A 111 -9.77 0.17 -8.87
C ASN A 111 -8.75 -0.86 -8.37
N ALA A 112 -7.50 -0.72 -8.77
CA ALA A 112 -6.42 -1.62 -8.39
C ALA A 112 -6.31 -1.78 -6.86
N LEU A 113 -6.19 -3.02 -6.42
CA LEU A 113 -5.95 -3.44 -5.04
C LEU A 113 -4.76 -4.40 -5.04
N VAL A 114 -4.09 -4.52 -3.91
CA VAL A 114 -2.95 -5.43 -3.74
C VAL A 114 -3.40 -6.66 -2.94
N PRO A 115 -3.32 -7.88 -3.49
CA PRO A 115 -3.69 -9.10 -2.77
C PRO A 115 -2.74 -9.34 -1.58
N ILE A 116 -3.27 -9.44 -0.36
CA ILE A 116 -2.49 -9.65 0.87
C ILE A 116 -1.82 -11.03 0.91
N PRO A 117 -2.49 -12.15 0.54
CA PRO A 117 -1.95 -13.49 0.73
C PRO A 117 -0.65 -13.80 -0.01
N ILE A 118 -0.36 -13.04 -1.08
CA ILE A 118 0.84 -13.23 -1.91
C ILE A 118 2.00 -12.30 -1.53
N LEU A 119 1.79 -11.39 -0.57
CA LEU A 119 2.83 -10.47 -0.14
C LEU A 119 3.76 -11.14 0.88
N PRO A 120 5.07 -10.86 0.84
CA PRO A 120 5.97 -11.32 1.89
C PRO A 120 5.62 -10.66 3.23
N GLU A 121 5.87 -11.41 4.31
CA GLU A 121 5.69 -10.89 5.66
C GLU A 121 6.63 -9.69 5.91
N ARG A 122 6.17 -8.76 6.74
CA ARG A 122 7.02 -7.64 7.16
C ARG A 122 7.90 -8.02 8.32
N ASN A 123 9.17 -7.63 8.27
CA ASN A 123 10.12 -7.83 9.37
C ASN A 123 9.78 -6.93 10.58
N ALA A 124 10.56 -7.05 11.66
CA ALA A 124 10.38 -6.28 12.89
C ALA A 124 10.47 -4.73 12.67
N GLN A 125 11.07 -4.30 11.56
CA GLN A 125 11.14 -2.90 11.15
C GLN A 125 9.95 -2.47 10.27
N GLY A 126 8.97 -3.37 10.04
CA GLY A 126 7.80 -3.11 9.22
C GLY A 126 8.08 -3.11 7.71
N GLN A 127 9.17 -3.72 7.26
CA GLN A 127 9.60 -3.76 5.87
C GLN A 127 9.40 -5.17 5.28
N ALA A 128 8.87 -5.25 4.07
CA ALA A 128 8.89 -6.46 3.27
C ALA A 128 10.25 -6.61 2.57
N VAL A 129 10.80 -7.83 2.56
CA VAL A 129 12.08 -8.15 1.91
C VAL A 129 11.80 -8.78 0.55
N TRP A 130 12.47 -8.26 -0.47
CA TRP A 130 12.39 -8.74 -1.85
C TRP A 130 13.78 -9.07 -2.36
N VAL A 131 13.96 -10.25 -2.94
CA VAL A 131 15.29 -10.77 -3.31
C VAL A 131 15.35 -11.08 -4.79
N THR A 132 16.39 -10.58 -5.46
CA THR A 132 16.65 -10.87 -6.86
C THR A 132 18.15 -10.98 -7.15
N ARG A 133 18.49 -11.26 -8.41
CA ARG A 133 19.88 -11.47 -8.83
C ARG A 133 20.67 -10.18 -8.98
N LEU A 134 21.97 -10.27 -8.72
CA LEU A 134 22.95 -9.22 -9.04
C LEU A 134 22.97 -8.90 -10.55
N ARG A 135 23.45 -7.69 -10.87
CA ARG A 135 23.50 -7.12 -12.23
C ARG A 135 22.11 -6.92 -12.80
N PRO A 136 21.36 -5.99 -12.21
CA PRO A 136 19.97 -5.75 -12.58
C PRO A 136 19.82 -5.39 -14.06
N LYS A 137 18.86 -6.02 -14.70
CA LYS A 137 18.30 -5.64 -16.01
C LYS A 137 17.06 -4.77 -15.77
N ILE A 138 16.25 -4.58 -16.80
CA ILE A 138 15.08 -3.69 -16.77
C ILE A 138 14.13 -4.06 -15.64
N ASP A 139 13.71 -5.32 -15.53
CA ASP A 139 12.73 -5.75 -14.52
C ASP A 139 13.26 -5.66 -13.08
N GLN A 140 14.56 -5.96 -12.86
CA GLN A 140 15.16 -5.79 -11.55
C GLN A 140 15.34 -4.32 -11.11
N ILE A 141 15.02 -3.37 -11.97
CA ILE A 141 14.95 -1.94 -11.66
C ILE A 141 13.49 -1.50 -11.57
N ALA A 142 12.67 -1.91 -12.55
CA ALA A 142 11.27 -1.51 -12.64
C ALA A 142 10.41 -2.15 -11.52
N CYS A 143 10.61 -3.45 -11.21
CA CYS A 143 9.85 -4.12 -10.15
C CYS A 143 10.10 -3.53 -8.76
N PRO A 144 11.34 -3.26 -8.29
CA PRO A 144 11.55 -2.54 -7.03
C PRO A 144 10.90 -1.16 -6.97
N TRP A 145 10.86 -0.43 -8.10
CA TRP A 145 10.12 0.83 -8.18
C TRP A 145 8.62 0.61 -7.98
N LEU A 146 8.02 -0.37 -8.68
CA LEU A 146 6.61 -0.72 -8.58
C LEU A 146 6.26 -1.18 -7.15
N ILE A 147 7.07 -2.05 -6.57
CA ILE A 147 6.90 -2.55 -5.20
C ILE A 147 6.88 -1.38 -4.21
N ARG A 148 7.88 -0.51 -4.24
CA ARG A 148 7.96 0.63 -3.33
C ARG A 148 6.89 1.67 -3.59
N ARG A 149 6.40 1.76 -4.82
CA ARG A 149 5.39 2.74 -5.21
C ARG A 149 3.97 2.32 -4.85
N PHE A 150 3.65 1.03 -4.93
CA PHE A 150 2.28 0.54 -4.86
C PHE A 150 2.03 -0.55 -3.80
N ILE A 151 3.08 -1.28 -3.39
CA ILE A 151 2.95 -2.40 -2.47
C ILE A 151 3.44 -2.02 -1.07
N ASP A 152 4.72 -1.71 -0.95
CA ASP A 152 5.35 -1.37 0.33
C ASP A 152 6.38 -0.25 0.16
N PRO A 153 6.06 0.98 0.58
CA PRO A 153 7.00 2.12 0.49
C PRO A 153 8.33 1.89 1.22
N ASN A 154 8.33 0.99 2.21
CA ASN A 154 9.51 0.66 3.01
C ASN A 154 10.19 -0.64 2.56
N ALA A 155 9.77 -1.23 1.43
CA ALA A 155 10.32 -2.48 0.92
C ALA A 155 11.84 -2.43 0.78
N GLN A 156 12.51 -3.49 1.22
CA GLN A 156 13.94 -3.68 1.10
C GLN A 156 14.26 -4.65 -0.04
N SER A 157 15.01 -4.20 -1.04
CA SER A 157 15.45 -5.05 -2.16
C SER A 157 16.87 -5.54 -1.92
N LEU A 158 17.05 -6.87 -1.92
CA LEU A 158 18.35 -7.52 -1.80
C LEU A 158 18.77 -8.06 -3.17
N TYR A 159 20.02 -7.78 -3.55
CA TYR A 159 20.61 -8.23 -4.80
C TYR A 159 21.73 -9.23 -4.49
N VAL A 160 21.53 -10.50 -4.87
CA VAL A 160 22.45 -11.61 -4.55
C VAL A 160 22.80 -12.43 -5.80
N THR A 161 23.73 -13.38 -5.70
CA THR A 161 24.01 -14.29 -6.83
C THR A 161 22.76 -15.10 -7.19
N ALA A 162 22.56 -15.38 -8.48
CA ALA A 162 21.34 -16.07 -8.95
C ALA A 162 21.07 -17.38 -8.19
N SER A 163 22.11 -18.15 -7.90
CA SER A 163 22.02 -19.41 -7.14
C SER A 163 21.65 -19.24 -5.66
N SER A 164 21.72 -18.04 -5.12
CA SER A 164 21.43 -17.77 -3.71
C SER A 164 20.08 -17.06 -3.48
N VAL A 165 19.37 -16.66 -4.55
CA VAL A 165 18.16 -15.86 -4.43
C VAL A 165 17.09 -16.54 -3.58
N GLU A 166 16.72 -17.77 -3.89
CA GLU A 166 15.71 -18.51 -3.14
C GLU A 166 16.14 -18.76 -1.69
N THR A 167 17.37 -19.23 -1.47
CA THR A 167 17.88 -19.48 -0.12
C THR A 167 17.93 -18.21 0.74
N VAL A 168 18.27 -17.07 0.14
CA VAL A 168 18.26 -15.79 0.86
C VAL A 168 16.83 -15.32 1.12
N ALA A 169 15.93 -15.47 0.14
CA ALA A 169 14.52 -15.14 0.33
C ALA A 169 13.94 -15.93 1.51
N ASP A 170 14.14 -17.24 1.55
CA ASP A 170 13.69 -18.10 2.66
C ASP A 170 14.26 -17.67 4.02
N ARG A 171 15.57 -17.38 4.07
CA ARG A 171 16.24 -16.98 5.31
C ARG A 171 15.77 -15.66 5.88
N PHE A 172 15.35 -14.74 5.03
CA PHE A 172 14.92 -13.40 5.41
C PHE A 172 13.39 -13.23 5.36
N ASN A 173 12.62 -14.32 5.23
CA ASN A 173 11.17 -14.30 5.05
C ASN A 173 10.74 -13.33 3.94
N GLY A 174 11.52 -13.32 2.86
CA GLY A 174 11.33 -12.43 1.72
C GLY A 174 10.70 -13.13 0.53
N ALA A 175 10.33 -12.36 -0.48
CA ALA A 175 9.87 -12.86 -1.76
C ALA A 175 11.00 -12.82 -2.80
N ALA A 176 11.26 -13.94 -3.45
CA ALA A 176 12.12 -14.00 -4.63
C ALA A 176 11.38 -13.44 -5.85
N PHE A 177 12.04 -12.62 -6.69
CA PHE A 177 11.46 -12.11 -7.91
C PHE A 177 12.43 -12.09 -9.09
N ASP A 178 11.88 -12.14 -10.30
CA ASP A 178 12.56 -12.08 -11.59
C ASP A 178 13.67 -13.13 -11.74
N ILE A 179 13.37 -14.34 -11.29
CA ILE A 179 14.14 -15.58 -11.56
C ILE A 179 13.16 -16.68 -11.96
N GLU A 180 13.66 -17.69 -12.67
CA GLU A 180 12.86 -18.83 -13.10
C GLU A 180 12.30 -19.63 -11.91
N GLY A 181 11.06 -20.10 -12.01
CA GLY A 181 10.44 -21.00 -11.03
C GLY A 181 9.80 -20.33 -9.82
N VAL A 182 9.90 -19.00 -9.65
CA VAL A 182 9.26 -18.31 -8.53
C VAL A 182 7.93 -17.64 -8.93
N PHE A 183 7.09 -17.38 -7.93
CA PHE A 183 5.77 -16.76 -8.14
C PHE A 183 5.85 -15.40 -8.83
N TRP A 184 6.76 -14.53 -8.37
CA TRP A 184 6.95 -13.18 -8.89
C TRP A 184 7.96 -13.17 -10.03
N SER A 185 7.63 -13.84 -11.15
CA SER A 185 8.49 -13.94 -12.32
C SER A 185 7.69 -13.76 -13.60
N TYR A 186 8.39 -13.79 -14.71
CA TYR A 186 7.77 -13.78 -16.03
C TYR A 186 6.84 -14.99 -16.24
N ARG A 187 5.77 -14.81 -16.96
CA ARG A 187 4.78 -15.84 -17.31
C ARG A 187 4.44 -15.72 -18.78
N ASP A 188 4.64 -16.80 -19.51
CA ASP A 188 4.39 -16.84 -20.96
C ASP A 188 5.09 -15.67 -21.67
N ASP A 189 4.33 -14.78 -22.35
CA ASP A 189 4.84 -13.61 -23.05
C ASP A 189 4.96 -12.35 -22.16
N GLN A 190 4.65 -12.46 -20.87
CA GLN A 190 4.66 -11.35 -19.92
C GLN A 190 5.97 -11.28 -19.16
N CYS A 191 6.56 -10.09 -19.09
CA CYS A 191 7.73 -9.87 -18.24
C CYS A 191 7.33 -9.86 -16.74
N THR A 192 8.30 -9.88 -15.86
CA THR A 192 8.04 -9.88 -14.40
C THR A 192 7.25 -8.66 -13.96
N PHE A 193 7.50 -7.49 -14.56
CA PHE A 193 6.75 -6.27 -14.27
C PHE A 193 5.27 -6.42 -14.65
N ASP A 194 4.96 -6.96 -15.84
CA ASP A 194 3.59 -7.21 -16.29
C ASP A 194 2.86 -8.16 -15.33
N THR A 195 3.55 -9.22 -14.88
CA THR A 195 2.98 -10.19 -13.93
C THR A 195 2.67 -9.57 -12.56
N MET A 196 3.44 -8.57 -12.13
CA MET A 196 3.22 -7.89 -10.85
C MET A 196 2.05 -6.90 -10.85
N ILE A 197 1.60 -6.46 -12.01
CA ILE A 197 0.48 -5.48 -12.13
C ILE A 197 -0.88 -6.14 -12.41
N GLN A 198 -0.94 -7.45 -12.62
CA GLN A 198 -2.16 -8.25 -12.79
C GLN A 198 -2.74 -8.69 -11.45
#